data_28838c2bc4b9b30de1d0b186c0eda13d
#
_entry.id   28838c2bc4b9b30de1d0b186c0eda13d
#
_cell.length_a   1.000
_cell.length_b   1.000
_cell.length_c   1.000
_cell.angle_alpha   90.00
_cell.angle_beta   90.00
_cell.angle_gamma   90.00
#
_symmetry.space_group_name_H-M   'P 1'
#
loop_
_entity.id
_entity.type
_entity.pdbx_description
1 polymer ?
#
loop_
_entity_poly.entity_id
_entity_poly.type
_entity_poly.pdbx_seq_one_letter_code
_entity_poly.pdbx_strand_id
1 'polypeptide(L)'
;MNSTSSPWTGRILVLAGILLSAFNLRTAVTSLTPLLDSLANTFGFGATMIGVFGMVPTAAFALFGVFTPGIARRIGLERTALLSMLLAAGGLLGRGFAGETWLLLMSSAIALAGMGIGNVVLPPLVKRYFPLRVGAVSTAYITMLQMGTMLPALAAVPLAQAAGWQVALGSWSLVAAVAALGWIAVLIQQKQRGSALAALHEQSVQDGVEISPELPAAPAQPIKVYRSLLAWGLMLMFGMTSLITYAMFTWLSVLMVEAGASPAFGGIMVALFSSLGLLSGLAAPFAAVRMRNPFPLVAGCILAYAIAFPGLLLAPMSMPILWVVLLGLGPTTFPLALTMINLRTKTPAGSTALSGFAQGLGYTLACAGPLFFGVLKELSDGWGLPFAFLSVCVVIMGLGAWQVCKPRLLEDDPRVFDA
;
A
#
# COMPACT_ATOMS: atom_id res chain seq x y z
N MET A 1 14.39 39.77 19.85
CA MET A 1 13.34 38.80 20.21
C MET A 1 13.34 37.72 19.17
N ASN A 2 14.04 36.60 19.43
CA ASN A 2 14.13 35.47 18.51
C ASN A 2 12.81 34.69 18.56
N SER A 3 11.98 34.83 17.53
CA SER A 3 10.87 33.93 17.29
C SER A 3 11.46 32.59 16.86
N THR A 4 11.64 31.68 17.83
CA THR A 4 11.88 30.27 17.56
C THR A 4 10.65 29.72 16.85
N SER A 5 10.63 29.82 15.51
CA SER A 5 9.62 29.11 14.73
C SER A 5 9.73 27.64 15.07
N SER A 6 8.66 27.08 15.66
CA SER A 6 8.59 25.66 16.02
C SER A 6 9.07 24.81 14.84
N PRO A 7 9.95 23.81 15.06
CA PRO A 7 10.41 22.91 13.99
C PRO A 7 9.28 22.15 13.27
N TRP A 8 8.05 22.27 13.79
CA TRP A 8 6.81 21.71 13.24
C TRP A 8 6.07 22.66 12.26
N THR A 9 6.38 23.98 12.27
CA THR A 9 5.68 24.97 11.44
C THR A 9 5.95 24.65 9.97
N GLY A 10 4.94 24.22 9.22
CA GLY A 10 5.02 23.80 7.82
C GLY A 10 5.22 22.30 7.59
N ARG A 11 5.58 21.49 8.61
CA ARG A 11 5.64 20.03 8.52
C ARG A 11 4.31 19.37 8.91
N ILE A 12 3.47 20.05 9.70
CA ILE A 12 2.14 19.55 10.11
C ILE A 12 1.25 19.36 8.88
N LEU A 13 1.29 20.30 7.93
CA LEU A 13 0.51 20.23 6.70
C LEU A 13 0.93 19.03 5.83
N VAL A 14 2.24 18.80 5.72
CA VAL A 14 2.78 17.62 5.02
C VAL A 14 2.38 16.34 5.74
N LEU A 15 2.44 16.32 7.08
CA LEU A 15 2.02 15.15 7.86
C LEU A 15 0.53 14.86 7.63
N ALA A 16 -0.32 15.87 7.70
CA ALA A 16 -1.75 15.72 7.42
C ALA A 16 -2.00 15.22 5.99
N GLY A 17 -1.28 15.76 4.99
CA GLY A 17 -1.32 15.28 3.61
C GLY A 17 -0.93 13.82 3.48
N ILE A 18 0.16 13.39 4.14
CA ILE A 18 0.60 11.98 4.15
C ILE A 18 -0.46 11.08 4.78
N LEU A 19 -1.00 11.45 5.94
CA LEU A 19 -1.98 10.63 6.68
C LEU A 19 -3.30 10.51 5.94
N LEU A 20 -3.84 11.61 5.40
CA LEU A 20 -5.06 11.62 4.59
C LEU A 20 -4.88 10.83 3.28
N SER A 21 -3.72 10.97 2.63
CA SER A 21 -3.39 10.17 1.45
C SER A 21 -3.33 8.69 1.80
N ALA A 22 -2.68 8.33 2.91
CA ALA A 22 -2.58 6.95 3.38
C ALA A 22 -3.95 6.33 3.63
N PHE A 23 -4.86 7.07 4.27
CA PHE A 23 -6.24 6.63 4.47
C PHE A 23 -6.92 6.28 3.13
N ASN A 24 -6.69 7.08 2.08
CA ASN A 24 -7.30 6.84 0.77
C ASN A 24 -6.75 5.65 0.00
N LEU A 25 -5.57 5.11 0.33
CA LEU A 25 -4.91 4.08 -0.49
C LEU A 25 -5.68 2.77 -0.66
N ARG A 26 -6.73 2.54 0.13
CA ARG A 26 -7.55 1.32 0.06
C ARG A 26 -9.05 1.60 -0.05
N THR A 27 -9.49 2.84 0.09
CA THR A 27 -10.91 3.21 0.12
C THR A 27 -11.67 2.73 -1.12
N ALA A 28 -11.07 2.84 -2.32
CA ALA A 28 -11.70 2.41 -3.56
C ALA A 28 -11.91 0.89 -3.62
N VAL A 29 -11.05 0.10 -3.02
CA VAL A 29 -11.19 -1.36 -2.95
C VAL A 29 -12.29 -1.73 -1.98
N THR A 30 -12.14 -1.27 -0.75
CA THR A 30 -12.92 -1.77 0.38
C THR A 30 -14.33 -1.20 0.47
N SER A 31 -14.59 -0.03 -0.12
CA SER A 31 -15.95 0.50 -0.25
C SER A 31 -16.77 -0.23 -1.33
N LEU A 32 -16.14 -0.76 -2.37
CA LEU A 32 -16.81 -1.42 -3.48
C LEU A 32 -17.14 -2.88 -3.16
N THR A 33 -16.19 -3.62 -2.57
CA THR A 33 -16.29 -5.07 -2.40
C THR A 33 -17.60 -5.54 -1.74
N PRO A 34 -18.08 -4.93 -0.62
CA PRO A 34 -19.33 -5.36 0.02
C PRO A 34 -20.59 -5.08 -0.82
N LEU A 35 -20.51 -4.24 -1.84
CA LEU A 35 -21.62 -3.83 -2.68
C LEU A 35 -21.63 -4.53 -4.04
N LEU A 36 -20.61 -5.34 -4.39
CA LEU A 36 -20.46 -5.92 -5.72
C LEU A 36 -21.64 -6.78 -6.13
N ASP A 37 -22.19 -7.61 -5.25
CA ASP A 37 -23.35 -8.46 -5.56
C ASP A 37 -24.62 -7.62 -5.81
N SER A 38 -24.85 -6.57 -5.02
CA SER A 38 -25.96 -5.63 -5.22
C SER A 38 -25.81 -4.86 -6.53
N LEU A 39 -24.58 -4.43 -6.87
CA LEU A 39 -24.27 -3.74 -8.13
C LEU A 39 -24.39 -4.68 -9.33
N ALA A 40 -24.00 -5.95 -9.17
CA ALA A 40 -24.18 -6.97 -10.20
C ALA A 40 -25.66 -7.14 -10.56
N ASN A 41 -26.53 -7.18 -9.58
CA ASN A 41 -27.99 -7.22 -9.79
C ASN A 41 -28.52 -5.92 -10.44
N THR A 42 -27.98 -4.76 -10.04
CA THR A 42 -28.44 -3.45 -10.56
C THR A 42 -28.04 -3.24 -12.01
N PHE A 43 -26.81 -3.61 -12.38
CA PHE A 43 -26.25 -3.40 -13.71
C PHE A 43 -26.33 -4.63 -14.63
N GLY A 44 -26.78 -5.79 -14.13
CA GLY A 44 -26.95 -7.00 -14.90
C GLY A 44 -25.63 -7.69 -15.30
N PHE A 45 -24.53 -7.55 -14.52
CA PHE A 45 -23.29 -8.20 -14.82
C PHE A 45 -23.06 -9.49 -14.01
N GLY A 46 -22.40 -10.48 -14.63
CA GLY A 46 -22.18 -11.79 -14.03
C GLY A 46 -20.86 -11.90 -13.22
N ALA A 47 -20.61 -13.12 -12.74
CA ALA A 47 -19.44 -13.46 -11.91
C ALA A 47 -18.09 -13.08 -12.54
N THR A 48 -17.96 -13.21 -13.87
CA THR A 48 -16.74 -12.81 -14.59
C THR A 48 -16.42 -11.34 -14.38
N MET A 49 -17.41 -10.44 -14.42
CA MET A 49 -17.19 -9.02 -14.21
C MET A 49 -16.87 -8.71 -12.74
N ILE A 50 -17.45 -9.44 -11.79
CA ILE A 50 -17.05 -9.38 -10.36
C ILE A 50 -15.55 -9.72 -10.22
N GLY A 51 -15.10 -10.78 -10.92
CA GLY A 51 -13.68 -11.14 -10.98
C GLY A 51 -12.80 -10.03 -11.57
N VAL A 52 -13.25 -9.37 -12.65
CA VAL A 52 -12.55 -8.22 -13.24
C VAL A 52 -12.43 -7.08 -12.22
N PHE A 53 -13.50 -6.70 -11.52
CA PHE A 53 -13.43 -5.70 -10.45
C PHE A 53 -12.44 -6.08 -9.33
N GLY A 54 -12.35 -7.38 -9.00
CA GLY A 54 -11.38 -7.91 -8.01
C GLY A 54 -9.92 -7.84 -8.48
N MET A 55 -9.65 -7.91 -9.80
CA MET A 55 -8.30 -7.83 -10.36
C MET A 55 -7.79 -6.40 -10.56
N VAL A 56 -8.69 -5.43 -10.81
CA VAL A 56 -8.32 -4.03 -11.11
C VAL A 56 -7.40 -3.42 -10.06
N PRO A 57 -7.60 -3.61 -8.72
CA PRO A 57 -6.71 -3.04 -7.72
C PRO A 57 -5.26 -3.49 -7.86
N THR A 58 -5.02 -4.80 -7.96
CA THR A 58 -3.66 -5.34 -8.07
C THR A 58 -3.01 -4.96 -9.40
N ALA A 59 -3.76 -4.97 -10.50
CA ALA A 59 -3.30 -4.56 -11.82
C ALA A 59 -2.92 -3.05 -11.83
N ALA A 60 -3.76 -2.19 -11.27
CA ALA A 60 -3.46 -0.76 -11.15
C ALA A 60 -2.22 -0.52 -10.29
N PHE A 61 -2.10 -1.19 -9.15
CA PHE A 61 -0.95 -1.03 -8.26
C PHE A 61 0.35 -1.56 -8.89
N ALA A 62 0.29 -2.65 -9.66
CA ALA A 62 1.42 -3.16 -10.43
C ALA A 62 1.87 -2.13 -11.48
N LEU A 63 0.95 -1.67 -12.32
CA LEU A 63 1.22 -0.74 -13.40
C LEU A 63 1.81 0.58 -12.87
N PHE A 64 1.10 1.22 -11.95
CA PHE A 64 1.53 2.51 -11.41
C PHE A 64 2.69 2.39 -10.42
N GLY A 65 2.92 1.20 -9.83
CA GLY A 65 4.13 0.90 -9.09
C GLY A 65 5.39 1.09 -9.95
N VAL A 66 5.36 0.62 -11.19
CA VAL A 66 6.47 0.71 -12.15
C VAL A 66 6.64 2.14 -12.67
N PHE A 67 5.54 2.83 -13.04
CA PHE A 67 5.62 4.14 -13.68
C PHE A 67 5.83 5.31 -12.72
N THR A 68 5.40 5.19 -11.47
CA THR A 68 5.45 6.29 -10.49
C THR A 68 6.85 6.85 -10.23
N PRO A 69 7.94 6.05 -10.14
CA PRO A 69 9.27 6.62 -9.96
C PRO A 69 9.68 7.53 -11.11
N GLY A 70 9.26 7.22 -12.34
CA GLY A 70 9.47 8.06 -13.52
C GLY A 70 8.72 9.39 -13.43
N ILE A 71 7.45 9.33 -13.02
CA ILE A 71 6.61 10.52 -12.81
C ILE A 71 7.21 11.39 -11.70
N ALA A 72 7.55 10.80 -10.56
CA ALA A 72 8.09 11.52 -9.41
C ALA A 72 9.43 12.22 -9.72
N ARG A 73 10.27 11.63 -10.58
CA ARG A 73 11.51 12.27 -11.05
C ARG A 73 11.23 13.52 -11.93
N ARG A 74 10.16 13.50 -12.74
CA ARG A 74 9.84 14.60 -13.67
C ARG A 74 9.15 15.78 -12.99
N ILE A 75 8.17 15.50 -12.13
CA ILE A 75 7.32 16.56 -11.55
C ILE A 75 7.52 16.78 -10.05
N GLY A 76 8.33 15.95 -9.38
CA GLY A 76 8.60 15.99 -7.94
C GLY A 76 7.58 15.18 -7.12
N LEU A 77 7.97 14.85 -5.87
CA LEU A 77 7.19 13.96 -4.98
C LEU A 77 5.84 14.57 -4.59
N GLU A 78 5.82 15.86 -4.26
CA GLU A 78 4.62 16.57 -3.78
C GLU A 78 3.56 16.71 -4.88
N ARG A 79 3.98 17.06 -6.11
CA ARG A 79 3.07 17.11 -7.26
C ARG A 79 2.56 15.74 -7.65
N THR A 80 3.39 14.71 -7.49
CA THR A 80 2.98 13.32 -7.73
C THR A 80 1.96 12.86 -6.68
N ALA A 81 2.11 13.26 -5.41
CA ALA A 81 1.13 13.00 -4.38
C ALA A 81 -0.19 13.75 -4.63
N LEU A 82 -0.12 14.99 -5.10
CA LEU A 82 -1.31 15.75 -5.53
C LEU A 82 -2.03 15.03 -6.69
N LEU A 83 -1.30 14.62 -7.73
CA LEU A 83 -1.85 13.87 -8.86
C LEU A 83 -2.54 12.59 -8.39
N SER A 84 -1.92 11.85 -7.47
CA SER A 84 -2.48 10.65 -6.84
C SER A 84 -3.86 10.93 -6.22
N MET A 85 -3.97 11.98 -5.43
CA MET A 85 -5.23 12.33 -4.75
C MET A 85 -6.28 12.91 -5.69
N LEU A 86 -5.89 13.64 -6.73
CA LEU A 86 -6.82 14.12 -7.75
C LEU A 86 -7.42 12.97 -8.56
N LEU A 87 -6.61 11.98 -8.96
CA LEU A 87 -7.10 10.78 -9.65
C LEU A 87 -8.00 9.95 -8.71
N ALA A 88 -7.62 9.80 -7.44
CA ALA A 88 -8.45 9.11 -6.46
C ALA A 88 -9.79 9.82 -6.25
N ALA A 89 -9.79 11.15 -6.06
CA ALA A 89 -11.00 11.93 -5.88
C ALA A 89 -11.91 11.87 -7.11
N GLY A 90 -11.36 12.09 -8.31
CA GLY A 90 -12.11 12.07 -9.57
C GLY A 90 -12.70 10.67 -9.85
N GLY A 91 -11.91 9.61 -9.66
CA GLY A 91 -12.39 8.25 -9.87
C GLY A 91 -13.45 7.82 -8.85
N LEU A 92 -13.27 8.15 -7.55
CA LEU A 92 -14.28 7.86 -6.52
C LEU A 92 -15.56 8.66 -6.76
N LEU A 93 -15.46 9.93 -7.13
CA LEU A 93 -16.62 10.76 -7.48
C LEU A 93 -17.34 10.19 -8.70
N GLY A 94 -16.61 9.80 -9.75
CA GLY A 94 -17.16 9.21 -10.97
C GLY A 94 -17.96 7.93 -10.72
N ARG A 95 -17.59 7.14 -9.69
CA ARG A 95 -18.41 5.98 -9.27
C ARG A 95 -19.81 6.37 -8.83
N GLY A 96 -19.95 7.50 -8.15
CA GLY A 96 -21.28 8.00 -7.71
C GLY A 96 -22.21 8.40 -8.85
N PHE A 97 -21.66 8.63 -10.04
CA PHE A 97 -22.41 8.98 -11.25
C PHE A 97 -22.47 7.85 -12.29
N ALA A 98 -21.98 6.65 -11.93
CA ALA A 98 -21.95 5.53 -12.88
C ALA A 98 -23.39 5.07 -13.20
N GLY A 99 -23.80 5.21 -14.44
CA GLY A 99 -25.06 4.67 -14.97
C GLY A 99 -24.90 3.30 -15.62
N GLU A 100 -23.68 2.85 -15.87
CA GLU A 100 -23.34 1.61 -16.57
C GLU A 100 -22.13 0.93 -15.95
N THR A 101 -22.03 -0.38 -16.13
CA THR A 101 -20.90 -1.21 -15.63
C THR A 101 -19.54 -0.67 -16.07
N TRP A 102 -19.41 -0.26 -17.35
CA TRP A 102 -18.15 0.26 -17.89
C TRP A 102 -17.72 1.58 -17.25
N LEU A 103 -18.67 2.47 -16.98
CA LEU A 103 -18.36 3.73 -16.29
C LEU A 103 -17.92 3.49 -14.84
N LEU A 104 -18.57 2.54 -14.16
CA LEU A 104 -18.17 2.10 -12.82
C LEU A 104 -16.76 1.49 -12.84
N LEU A 105 -16.43 0.65 -13.84
CA LEU A 105 -15.13 0.03 -14.00
C LEU A 105 -14.04 1.07 -14.29
N MET A 106 -14.27 1.97 -15.25
CA MET A 106 -13.31 3.03 -15.62
C MET A 106 -13.06 3.98 -14.46
N SER A 107 -14.11 4.43 -13.78
CA SER A 107 -14.01 5.27 -12.59
C SER A 107 -13.22 4.56 -11.47
N SER A 108 -13.45 3.26 -11.30
CA SER A 108 -12.69 2.43 -10.37
C SER A 108 -11.22 2.35 -10.75
N ALA A 109 -10.92 2.13 -12.04
CA ALA A 109 -9.54 2.06 -12.52
C ALA A 109 -8.79 3.39 -12.33
N ILE A 110 -9.46 4.54 -12.57
CA ILE A 110 -8.89 5.87 -12.34
C ILE A 110 -8.59 6.08 -10.84
N ALA A 111 -9.54 5.75 -9.95
CA ALA A 111 -9.33 5.87 -8.52
C ALA A 111 -8.13 5.01 -8.05
N LEU A 112 -8.08 3.76 -8.52
CA LEU A 112 -7.02 2.81 -8.16
C LEU A 112 -5.67 3.16 -8.77
N ALA A 113 -5.65 3.79 -9.96
CA ALA A 113 -4.44 4.38 -10.52
C ALA A 113 -3.86 5.45 -9.60
N GLY A 114 -4.70 6.38 -9.12
CA GLY A 114 -4.31 7.36 -8.12
C GLY A 114 -3.74 6.70 -6.85
N MET A 115 -4.43 5.70 -6.32
CA MET A 115 -3.99 4.97 -5.10
C MET A 115 -2.67 4.21 -5.34
N GLY A 116 -2.47 3.63 -6.53
CA GLY A 116 -1.22 2.98 -6.94
C GLY A 116 -0.04 3.94 -6.92
N ILE A 117 -0.21 5.15 -7.46
CA ILE A 117 0.78 6.23 -7.39
C ILE A 117 1.08 6.58 -5.92
N GLY A 118 0.04 6.75 -5.10
CA GLY A 118 0.17 7.08 -3.67
C GLY A 118 0.98 6.06 -2.89
N ASN A 119 0.76 4.76 -3.12
CA ASN A 119 1.51 3.68 -2.48
C ASN A 119 3.04 3.84 -2.65
N VAL A 120 3.49 4.29 -3.82
CA VAL A 120 4.91 4.44 -4.14
C VAL A 120 5.49 5.73 -3.57
N VAL A 121 4.71 6.82 -3.53
CA VAL A 121 5.20 8.17 -3.19
C VAL A 121 5.22 8.43 -1.68
N LEU A 122 4.34 7.79 -0.88
CA LEU A 122 4.27 8.07 0.56
C LEU A 122 5.56 7.72 1.32
N PRO A 123 6.21 6.55 1.14
CA PRO A 123 7.44 6.26 1.86
C PRO A 123 8.57 7.27 1.63
N PRO A 124 8.89 7.70 0.39
CA PRO A 124 9.90 8.73 0.16
C PRO A 124 9.52 10.12 0.71
N LEU A 125 8.23 10.47 0.74
CA LEU A 125 7.78 11.71 1.39
C LEU A 125 8.02 11.68 2.91
N VAL A 126 7.73 10.55 3.56
CA VAL A 126 8.07 10.36 4.99
C VAL A 126 9.55 10.57 5.21
N LYS A 127 10.41 9.96 4.41
CA LYS A 127 11.86 10.09 4.53
C LYS A 127 12.34 11.52 4.32
N ARG A 128 11.80 12.21 3.31
CA ARG A 128 12.18 13.58 2.95
C ARG A 128 11.86 14.58 4.06
N TYR A 129 10.66 14.50 4.64
CA TYR A 129 10.17 15.50 5.59
C TYR A 129 10.42 15.15 7.05
N PHE A 130 10.55 13.86 7.36
CA PHE A 130 10.69 13.37 8.74
C PHE A 130 11.88 12.40 8.91
N PRO A 131 13.11 12.77 8.47
CA PRO A 131 14.25 11.86 8.49
C PRO A 131 14.60 11.35 9.90
N LEU A 132 14.39 12.16 10.94
CA LEU A 132 14.65 11.79 12.33
C LEU A 132 13.49 11.03 12.99
N ARG A 133 12.33 10.89 12.33
CA ARG A 133 11.11 10.26 12.87
C ARG A 133 10.44 9.30 11.87
N VAL A 134 11.23 8.74 10.96
CA VAL A 134 10.74 7.83 9.91
C VAL A 134 9.88 6.72 10.49
N GLY A 135 10.31 6.06 11.56
CA GLY A 135 9.57 4.96 12.18
C GLY A 135 8.21 5.38 12.70
N ALA A 136 8.14 6.47 13.48
CA ALA A 136 6.89 6.96 14.05
C ALA A 136 5.89 7.40 12.96
N VAL A 137 6.36 8.14 11.95
CA VAL A 137 5.51 8.60 10.85
C VAL A 137 5.11 7.43 9.95
N SER A 138 5.99 6.45 9.73
CA SER A 138 5.65 5.22 9.01
C SER A 138 4.57 4.42 9.73
N THR A 139 4.68 4.26 11.06
CA THR A 139 3.62 3.63 11.86
C THR A 139 2.30 4.37 11.70
N ALA A 140 2.32 5.71 11.83
CA ALA A 140 1.12 6.52 11.72
C ALA A 140 0.44 6.38 10.34
N TYR A 141 1.21 6.47 9.24
CA TYR A 141 0.60 6.35 7.91
C TYR A 141 0.11 4.92 7.60
N ILE A 142 0.80 3.89 8.07
CA ILE A 142 0.35 2.50 7.90
C ILE A 142 -0.93 2.26 8.72
N THR A 143 -1.03 2.82 9.93
CA THR A 143 -2.25 2.80 10.73
C THR A 143 -3.41 3.47 9.99
N MET A 144 -3.19 4.66 9.43
CA MET A 144 -4.21 5.37 8.64
C MET A 144 -4.63 4.58 7.38
N LEU A 145 -3.69 3.90 6.71
CA LEU A 145 -3.98 2.99 5.61
C LEU A 145 -4.91 1.86 6.05
N GLN A 146 -4.66 1.26 7.22
CA GLN A 146 -5.50 0.19 7.76
C GLN A 146 -6.89 0.70 8.18
N MET A 147 -6.98 1.91 8.75
CA MET A 147 -8.27 2.56 9.02
C MET A 147 -9.04 2.83 7.72
N GLY A 148 -8.35 3.28 6.66
CA GLY A 148 -8.91 3.47 5.32
C GLY A 148 -9.27 2.16 4.60
N THR A 149 -8.79 1.02 5.10
CA THR A 149 -9.25 -0.31 4.68
C THR A 149 -10.52 -0.71 5.41
N MET A 150 -10.56 -0.51 6.72
CA MET A 150 -11.64 -0.98 7.60
C MET A 150 -12.90 -0.11 7.53
N LEU A 151 -12.76 1.21 7.69
CA LEU A 151 -13.92 2.10 7.79
C LEU A 151 -14.81 2.13 6.54
N PRO A 152 -14.25 2.20 5.30
CA PRO A 152 -15.08 2.15 4.10
C PRO A 152 -15.82 0.81 3.94
N ALA A 153 -15.19 -0.31 4.32
CA ALA A 153 -15.82 -1.62 4.27
C ALA A 153 -17.03 -1.71 5.23
N LEU A 154 -16.86 -1.22 6.46
CA LEU A 154 -17.93 -1.21 7.47
C LEU A 154 -19.06 -0.25 7.10
N ALA A 155 -18.73 0.90 6.50
CA ALA A 155 -19.72 1.93 6.16
C ALA A 155 -20.44 1.67 4.83
N ALA A 156 -19.90 0.83 3.93
CA ALA A 156 -20.42 0.64 2.58
C ALA A 156 -21.90 0.23 2.56
N VAL A 157 -22.25 -0.84 3.25
CA VAL A 157 -23.64 -1.38 3.27
C VAL A 157 -24.60 -0.44 4.00
N PRO A 158 -24.31 0.05 5.22
CA PRO A 158 -25.19 1.02 5.89
C PRO A 158 -25.43 2.29 5.08
N LEU A 159 -24.40 2.86 4.47
CA LEU A 159 -24.54 4.04 3.62
C LEU A 159 -25.35 3.74 2.35
N ALA A 160 -25.15 2.58 1.73
CA ALA A 160 -25.93 2.19 0.56
C ALA A 160 -27.41 1.99 0.89
N GLN A 161 -27.73 1.46 2.04
CA GLN A 161 -29.11 1.30 2.51
C GLN A 161 -29.77 2.64 2.86
N ALA A 162 -29.03 3.58 3.44
CA ALA A 162 -29.54 4.87 3.88
C ALA A 162 -29.67 5.90 2.75
N ALA A 163 -28.72 5.93 1.81
CA ALA A 163 -28.61 7.02 0.82
C ALA A 163 -28.31 6.52 -0.62
N GLY A 164 -28.37 5.21 -0.84
CA GLY A 164 -28.06 4.61 -2.13
C GLY A 164 -26.56 4.31 -2.33
N TRP A 165 -26.28 3.36 -3.21
CA TRP A 165 -24.91 2.92 -3.52
C TRP A 165 -24.05 4.04 -4.13
N GLN A 166 -24.67 5.00 -4.84
CA GLN A 166 -24.01 6.16 -5.43
C GLN A 166 -23.31 7.01 -4.36
N VAL A 167 -24.04 7.31 -3.29
CA VAL A 167 -23.52 8.06 -2.14
C VAL A 167 -22.49 7.22 -1.38
N ALA A 168 -22.76 5.92 -1.18
CA ALA A 168 -21.84 5.04 -0.48
C ALA A 168 -20.45 4.94 -1.16
N LEU A 169 -20.41 4.93 -2.50
CA LEU A 169 -19.16 4.88 -3.26
C LEU A 169 -18.54 6.27 -3.50
N GLY A 170 -19.37 7.27 -3.80
CA GLY A 170 -18.93 8.62 -4.17
C GLY A 170 -18.46 9.47 -2.99
N SER A 171 -19.01 9.26 -1.77
CA SER A 171 -18.70 10.07 -0.59
C SER A 171 -17.21 10.04 -0.20
N TRP A 172 -16.52 8.94 -0.44
CA TRP A 172 -15.08 8.81 -0.16
C TRP A 172 -14.20 9.74 -1.02
N SER A 173 -14.75 10.29 -2.12
CA SER A 173 -14.08 11.33 -2.89
C SER A 173 -13.79 12.59 -2.07
N LEU A 174 -14.60 12.89 -1.06
CA LEU A 174 -14.40 14.04 -0.19
C LEU A 174 -13.09 13.93 0.61
N VAL A 175 -12.76 12.75 1.12
CA VAL A 175 -11.50 12.55 1.86
C VAL A 175 -10.31 12.70 0.93
N ALA A 176 -10.41 12.17 -0.30
CA ALA A 176 -9.37 12.33 -1.31
C ALA A 176 -9.22 13.80 -1.76
N ALA A 177 -10.32 14.53 -1.89
CA ALA A 177 -10.32 15.95 -2.21
C ALA A 177 -9.67 16.78 -1.10
N VAL A 178 -9.98 16.51 0.17
CA VAL A 178 -9.33 17.17 1.32
C VAL A 178 -7.83 16.88 1.33
N ALA A 179 -7.41 15.66 1.04
CA ALA A 179 -6.00 15.31 0.90
C ALA A 179 -5.32 16.08 -0.26
N ALA A 180 -6.00 16.21 -1.41
CA ALA A 180 -5.52 16.98 -2.55
C ALA A 180 -5.36 18.48 -2.19
N LEU A 181 -6.34 19.07 -1.50
CA LEU A 181 -6.24 20.44 -1.00
C LEU A 181 -5.05 20.62 -0.04
N GLY A 182 -4.79 19.63 0.82
CA GLY A 182 -3.60 19.62 1.67
C GLY A 182 -2.31 19.67 0.86
N TRP A 183 -2.19 18.90 -0.22
CA TRP A 183 -1.01 18.93 -1.10
C TRP A 183 -0.90 20.23 -1.90
N ILE A 184 -2.02 20.83 -2.34
CA ILE A 184 -2.03 22.17 -2.98
C ILE A 184 -1.47 23.20 -2.00
N ALA A 185 -1.92 23.19 -0.74
CA ALA A 185 -1.42 24.10 0.28
C ALA A 185 0.08 23.92 0.56
N VAL A 186 0.59 22.68 0.55
CA VAL A 186 2.03 22.38 0.66
C VAL A 186 2.80 23.00 -0.50
N LEU A 187 2.31 22.85 -1.75
CA LEU A 187 2.97 23.38 -2.93
C LEU A 187 2.97 24.93 -2.95
N ILE A 188 1.88 25.56 -2.53
CA ILE A 188 1.80 27.03 -2.39
C ILE A 188 2.82 27.51 -1.37
N GLN A 189 2.89 26.86 -0.20
CA GLN A 189 3.86 27.21 0.84
C GLN A 189 5.31 27.05 0.36
N GLN A 190 5.62 25.99 -0.39
CA GLN A 190 6.95 25.81 -0.99
C GLN A 190 7.32 26.93 -1.96
N LYS A 191 6.37 27.32 -2.83
CA LYS A 191 6.57 28.41 -3.78
C LYS A 191 6.84 29.75 -3.07
N GLN A 192 6.05 30.07 -2.03
CA GLN A 192 6.23 31.28 -1.24
C GLN A 192 7.59 31.32 -0.53
N ARG A 193 8.02 30.20 0.05
CA ARG A 193 9.37 30.10 0.69
C ARG A 193 10.49 30.27 -0.34
N GLY A 194 10.36 29.64 -1.51
CA GLY A 194 11.33 29.79 -2.60
C GLY A 194 11.45 31.24 -3.07
N SER A 195 10.32 31.94 -3.25
CA SER A 195 10.31 33.35 -3.64
C SER A 195 10.89 34.25 -2.55
N ALA A 196 10.61 33.99 -1.26
CA ALA A 196 11.18 34.75 -0.16
C ALA A 196 12.71 34.56 -0.05
N LEU A 197 13.21 33.34 -0.25
CA LEU A 197 14.65 33.07 -0.27
C LEU A 197 15.34 33.72 -1.47
N ALA A 198 14.71 33.72 -2.65
CA ALA A 198 15.23 34.42 -3.84
C ALA A 198 15.31 35.95 -3.62
N ALA A 199 14.28 36.54 -3.01
CA ALA A 199 14.29 37.98 -2.69
C ALA A 199 15.37 38.35 -1.68
N LEU A 200 15.57 37.50 -0.64
CA LEU A 200 16.65 37.67 0.34
C LEU A 200 18.03 37.53 -0.30
N HIS A 201 18.18 36.62 -1.27
CA HIS A 201 19.43 36.46 -2.02
C HIS A 201 19.72 37.65 -2.88
N GLU A 202 18.73 38.21 -3.60
CA GLU A 202 18.87 39.46 -4.38
C GLU A 202 19.26 40.62 -3.48
N GLN A 203 18.65 40.79 -2.29
CA GLN A 203 19.05 41.78 -1.31
C GLN A 203 20.48 41.58 -0.80
N SER A 204 20.86 40.33 -0.47
CA SER A 204 22.21 40.05 0.04
C SER A 204 23.31 40.32 -1.02
N VAL A 205 23.01 40.07 -2.30
CA VAL A 205 23.91 40.37 -3.41
C VAL A 205 24.04 41.88 -3.54
N GLN A 206 22.96 42.66 -3.36
CA GLN A 206 23.01 44.13 -3.37
C GLN A 206 23.78 44.67 -2.15
N ASP A 207 23.71 44.04 -1.01
CA ASP A 207 24.40 44.42 0.22
C ASP A 207 25.84 43.89 0.29
N GLY A 208 26.35 43.20 -0.73
CA GLY A 208 27.72 42.73 -0.84
C GLY A 208 28.03 41.54 0.11
N VAL A 209 27.02 40.87 0.66
CA VAL A 209 27.17 39.70 1.50
C VAL A 209 27.03 38.44 0.63
N GLU A 210 28.12 37.74 0.38
CA GLU A 210 28.12 36.41 -0.26
C GLU A 210 27.43 35.39 0.65
N ILE A 211 26.12 35.21 0.51
CA ILE A 211 25.44 34.02 1.02
C ILE A 211 25.66 32.95 -0.04
N SER A 212 26.55 32.01 0.22
CA SER A 212 26.69 30.83 -0.64
C SER A 212 25.30 30.13 -0.73
N PRO A 213 24.73 30.04 -1.93
CA PRO A 213 23.48 29.30 -2.08
C PRO A 213 23.80 27.84 -1.69
N GLU A 214 22.99 27.28 -0.81
CA GLU A 214 22.97 25.84 -0.63
C GLU A 214 22.64 25.27 -2.02
N LEU A 215 23.67 24.78 -2.73
CA LEU A 215 23.55 24.26 -4.09
C LEU A 215 22.36 23.29 -4.13
N PRO A 216 21.47 23.43 -5.10
CA PRO A 216 20.46 22.41 -5.35
C PRO A 216 21.18 21.08 -5.42
N ALA A 217 20.76 20.12 -4.60
CA ALA A 217 21.39 18.81 -4.56
C ALA A 217 21.58 18.31 -6.00
N ALA A 218 22.82 17.98 -6.37
CA ALA A 218 23.17 17.52 -7.71
C ALA A 218 22.14 16.50 -8.20
N PRO A 219 21.76 16.50 -9.49
CA PRO A 219 20.78 15.59 -10.02
C PRO A 219 21.18 14.18 -9.63
N ALA A 220 20.35 13.52 -8.80
CA ALA A 220 20.62 12.22 -8.26
C ALA A 220 20.87 11.25 -9.43
N GLN A 221 22.04 10.60 -9.43
CA GLN A 221 22.35 9.61 -10.44
C GLN A 221 21.23 8.56 -10.51
N PRO A 222 20.85 8.09 -11.69
CA PRO A 222 19.79 7.09 -11.83
C PRO A 222 20.19 5.80 -11.12
N ILE A 223 19.41 5.41 -10.12
CA ILE A 223 19.68 4.20 -9.33
C ILE A 223 19.11 3.00 -10.09
N LYS A 224 19.99 2.04 -10.48
CA LYS A 224 19.61 0.78 -11.14
C LYS A 224 19.21 -0.28 -10.10
N VAL A 225 18.05 -0.08 -9.48
CA VAL A 225 17.56 -0.90 -8.36
C VAL A 225 17.52 -2.39 -8.66
N TYR A 226 17.23 -2.76 -9.91
CA TYR A 226 17.17 -4.16 -10.37
C TYR A 226 18.51 -4.92 -10.25
N ARG A 227 19.62 -4.23 -10.03
CA ARG A 227 20.95 -4.86 -9.81
C ARG A 227 21.21 -5.22 -8.35
N SER A 228 20.35 -4.76 -7.42
CA SER A 228 20.52 -5.03 -5.99
C SER A 228 19.77 -6.27 -5.54
N LEU A 229 20.45 -7.19 -4.86
CA LEU A 229 19.83 -8.35 -4.21
C LEU A 229 18.88 -7.95 -3.09
N LEU A 230 19.12 -6.80 -2.43
CA LEU A 230 18.20 -6.24 -1.44
C LEU A 230 16.85 -5.89 -2.08
N ALA A 231 16.87 -5.28 -3.26
CA ALA A 231 15.66 -4.90 -3.97
C ALA A 231 14.83 -6.12 -4.41
N TRP A 232 15.48 -7.14 -4.95
CA TRP A 232 14.83 -8.41 -5.27
C TRP A 232 14.28 -9.11 -4.02
N GLY A 233 15.05 -9.11 -2.93
CA GLY A 233 14.60 -9.65 -1.64
C GLY A 233 13.34 -8.95 -1.14
N LEU A 234 13.30 -7.61 -1.21
CA LEU A 234 12.14 -6.83 -0.79
C LEU A 234 10.94 -7.06 -1.71
N MET A 235 11.15 -7.15 -3.02
CA MET A 235 10.11 -7.47 -4.00
C MET A 235 9.51 -8.84 -3.72
N LEU A 236 10.32 -9.87 -3.48
CA LEU A 236 9.85 -11.21 -3.15
C LEU A 236 9.11 -11.25 -1.81
N MET A 237 9.65 -10.61 -0.77
CA MET A 237 8.99 -10.51 0.52
C MET A 237 7.61 -9.85 0.40
N PHE A 238 7.54 -8.68 -0.25
CA PHE A 238 6.31 -7.94 -0.44
C PHE A 238 5.33 -8.67 -1.37
N GLY A 239 5.83 -9.15 -2.52
CA GLY A 239 5.02 -9.79 -3.56
C GLY A 239 4.40 -11.10 -3.09
N MET A 240 5.19 -11.98 -2.46
CA MET A 240 4.67 -13.27 -1.94
C MET A 240 3.69 -13.05 -0.79
N THR A 241 3.96 -12.10 0.12
CA THR A 241 2.99 -11.73 1.16
C THR A 241 1.68 -11.26 0.57
N SER A 242 1.74 -10.36 -0.42
CA SER A 242 0.55 -9.85 -1.10
C SER A 242 -0.18 -10.97 -1.84
N LEU A 243 0.53 -11.84 -2.55
CA LEU A 243 -0.02 -13.01 -3.25
C LEU A 243 -0.83 -13.90 -2.31
N ILE A 244 -0.24 -14.31 -1.19
CA ILE A 244 -0.89 -15.13 -0.18
C ILE A 244 -2.13 -14.41 0.37
N THR A 245 -1.99 -13.13 0.69
CA THR A 245 -3.07 -12.33 1.27
C THR A 245 -4.27 -12.22 0.31
N TYR A 246 -4.04 -11.89 -0.95
CA TYR A 246 -5.12 -11.77 -1.94
C TYR A 246 -5.74 -13.12 -2.29
N ALA A 247 -4.95 -14.20 -2.34
CA ALA A 247 -5.48 -15.56 -2.49
C ALA A 247 -6.42 -15.90 -1.32
N MET A 248 -6.00 -15.63 -0.08
CA MET A 248 -6.83 -15.93 1.09
C MET A 248 -8.06 -15.01 1.18
N PHE A 249 -7.98 -13.73 0.82
CA PHE A 249 -9.17 -12.87 0.73
C PHE A 249 -10.24 -13.46 -0.22
N THR A 250 -9.80 -14.05 -1.32
CA THR A 250 -10.71 -14.62 -2.33
C THR A 250 -11.28 -15.97 -1.90
N TRP A 251 -10.44 -16.85 -1.35
CA TRP A 251 -10.77 -18.25 -1.22
C TRP A 251 -11.10 -18.72 0.20
N LEU A 252 -10.78 -17.93 1.24
CA LEU A 252 -11.01 -18.33 2.64
C LEU A 252 -12.49 -18.62 2.94
N SER A 253 -13.40 -17.75 2.46
CA SER A 253 -14.84 -17.95 2.67
C SER A 253 -15.34 -19.22 1.97
N VAL A 254 -14.89 -19.45 0.72
CA VAL A 254 -15.24 -20.63 -0.06
C VAL A 254 -14.77 -21.92 0.65
N LEU A 255 -13.51 -21.92 1.12
CA LEU A 255 -12.96 -23.04 1.88
C LEU A 255 -13.79 -23.36 3.13
N MET A 256 -14.17 -22.33 3.89
CA MET A 256 -15.00 -22.51 5.10
C MET A 256 -16.37 -23.06 4.77
N VAL A 257 -17.02 -22.58 3.70
CA VAL A 257 -18.34 -23.06 3.27
C VAL A 257 -18.27 -24.49 2.78
N GLU A 258 -17.28 -24.87 1.98
CA GLU A 258 -17.06 -26.25 1.54
C GLU A 258 -16.74 -27.20 2.72
N ALA A 259 -16.14 -26.68 3.79
CA ALA A 259 -15.90 -27.42 5.02
C ALA A 259 -17.16 -27.57 5.91
N GLY A 260 -18.33 -27.07 5.46
CA GLY A 260 -19.61 -27.19 6.17
C GLY A 260 -20.01 -25.96 6.99
N ALA A 261 -19.30 -24.84 6.91
CA ALA A 261 -19.70 -23.61 7.56
C ALA A 261 -20.83 -22.87 6.80
N SER A 262 -21.58 -22.03 7.51
CA SER A 262 -22.52 -21.13 6.83
C SER A 262 -21.78 -20.01 6.06
N PRO A 263 -22.36 -19.48 4.98
CA PRO A 263 -21.79 -18.34 4.27
C PRO A 263 -21.50 -17.13 5.16
N ALA A 264 -22.38 -16.88 6.14
CA ALA A 264 -22.19 -15.81 7.12
C ALA A 264 -20.93 -16.04 7.98
N PHE A 265 -20.68 -17.28 8.42
CA PHE A 265 -19.48 -17.62 9.16
C PHE A 265 -18.22 -17.47 8.30
N GLY A 266 -18.25 -17.89 7.03
CA GLY A 266 -17.17 -17.65 6.08
C GLY A 266 -16.83 -16.16 5.95
N GLY A 267 -17.84 -15.30 5.84
CA GLY A 267 -17.67 -13.85 5.84
C GLY A 267 -17.04 -13.30 7.14
N ILE A 268 -17.47 -13.80 8.31
CA ILE A 268 -16.86 -13.44 9.61
C ILE A 268 -15.38 -13.84 9.66
N MET A 269 -15.01 -14.99 9.13
CA MET A 269 -13.61 -15.44 9.07
C MET A 269 -12.74 -14.53 8.18
N VAL A 270 -13.27 -14.08 7.04
CA VAL A 270 -12.58 -13.08 6.21
C VAL A 270 -12.45 -11.74 6.92
N ALA A 271 -13.48 -11.30 7.64
CA ALA A 271 -13.41 -10.07 8.44
C ALA A 271 -12.38 -10.17 9.57
N LEU A 272 -12.32 -11.31 10.26
CA LEU A 272 -11.31 -11.61 11.29
C LEU A 272 -9.90 -11.56 10.70
N PHE A 273 -9.68 -12.24 9.55
CA PHE A 273 -8.41 -12.20 8.83
C PHE A 273 -7.98 -10.76 8.50
N SER A 274 -8.92 -9.95 8.00
CA SER A 274 -8.66 -8.54 7.66
C SER A 274 -8.32 -7.67 8.86
N SER A 275 -9.02 -7.89 9.99
CA SER A 275 -8.85 -7.07 11.21
C SER A 275 -7.46 -7.23 11.84
N LEU A 276 -6.83 -8.39 11.69
CA LEU A 276 -5.46 -8.63 12.14
C LEU A 276 -4.43 -7.77 11.39
N GLY A 277 -4.75 -7.31 10.18
CA GLY A 277 -3.95 -6.33 9.44
C GLY A 277 -3.78 -5.00 10.18
N LEU A 278 -4.78 -4.57 10.97
CA LEU A 278 -4.68 -3.36 11.79
C LEU A 278 -3.64 -3.53 12.91
N LEU A 279 -3.69 -4.66 13.62
CA LEU A 279 -2.71 -4.97 14.67
C LEU A 279 -1.29 -5.07 14.10
N SER A 280 -1.15 -5.73 12.96
CA SER A 280 0.12 -5.84 12.22
C SER A 280 0.65 -4.48 11.79
N GLY A 281 -0.23 -3.61 11.29
CA GLY A 281 0.12 -2.25 10.85
C GLY A 281 0.71 -1.39 11.95
N LEU A 282 0.29 -1.60 13.19
CA LEU A 282 0.83 -0.94 14.39
C LEU A 282 2.13 -1.59 14.87
N ALA A 283 2.10 -2.91 15.02
CA ALA A 283 3.17 -3.66 15.68
C ALA A 283 4.44 -3.77 14.82
N ALA A 284 4.31 -4.07 13.52
CA ALA A 284 5.45 -4.37 12.68
C ALA A 284 6.40 -3.17 12.46
N PRO A 285 5.95 -1.95 12.11
CA PRO A 285 6.84 -0.80 11.98
C PRO A 285 7.53 -0.44 13.29
N PHE A 286 6.78 -0.49 14.41
CA PHE A 286 7.31 -0.18 15.73
C PHE A 286 8.41 -1.16 16.15
N ALA A 287 8.22 -2.46 15.92
CA ALA A 287 9.20 -3.48 16.22
C ALA A 287 10.41 -3.39 15.27
N ALA A 288 10.18 -3.17 13.97
CA ALA A 288 11.22 -3.10 12.96
C ALA A 288 12.25 -1.99 13.23
N VAL A 289 11.80 -0.81 13.68
CA VAL A 289 12.67 0.32 13.98
C VAL A 289 13.58 0.06 15.20
N ARG A 290 13.12 -0.79 16.15
CA ARG A 290 13.85 -1.13 17.36
C ARG A 290 14.82 -2.31 17.20
N MET A 291 14.62 -3.11 16.15
CA MET A 291 15.44 -4.31 15.92
C MET A 291 16.51 -4.05 14.87
N ARG A 292 17.78 -4.37 15.19
CA ARG A 292 18.87 -4.36 14.20
C ARG A 292 18.62 -5.34 13.06
N ASN A 293 18.03 -6.47 13.39
CA ASN A 293 17.61 -7.51 12.44
C ASN A 293 16.17 -7.94 12.76
N PRO A 294 15.15 -7.53 11.97
CA PRO A 294 13.76 -7.88 12.20
C PRO A 294 13.36 -9.28 11.68
N PHE A 295 14.31 -10.09 11.22
CA PHE A 295 14.02 -11.45 10.72
C PHE A 295 13.27 -12.35 11.71
N PRO A 296 13.48 -12.29 13.05
CA PRO A 296 12.66 -13.07 13.99
C PRO A 296 11.15 -12.80 13.89
N LEU A 297 10.74 -11.58 13.52
CA LEU A 297 9.31 -11.29 13.28
C LEU A 297 8.81 -12.06 12.05
N VAL A 298 9.61 -12.10 10.99
CA VAL A 298 9.28 -12.86 9.77
C VAL A 298 9.24 -14.37 10.07
N ALA A 299 10.17 -14.87 10.87
CA ALA A 299 10.18 -16.28 11.30
C ALA A 299 8.90 -16.62 12.07
N GLY A 300 8.41 -15.74 12.94
CA GLY A 300 7.11 -15.89 13.60
C GLY A 300 5.95 -15.96 12.61
N CYS A 301 5.95 -15.12 11.56
CA CYS A 301 4.94 -15.16 10.50
C CYS A 301 5.00 -16.48 9.69
N ILE A 302 6.21 -16.96 9.38
CA ILE A 302 6.41 -18.24 8.69
C ILE A 302 5.88 -19.39 9.53
N LEU A 303 6.18 -19.40 10.83
CA LEU A 303 5.66 -20.42 11.77
C LEU A 303 4.13 -20.36 11.85
N ALA A 304 3.54 -19.17 11.89
CA ALA A 304 2.10 -19.00 11.90
C ALA A 304 1.45 -19.60 10.64
N TYR A 305 2.01 -19.35 9.44
CA TYR A 305 1.56 -20.01 8.21
C TYR A 305 1.76 -21.53 8.24
N ALA A 306 2.91 -22.01 8.73
CA ALA A 306 3.23 -23.43 8.81
C ALA A 306 2.27 -24.21 9.71
N ILE A 307 1.63 -23.56 10.68
CA ILE A 307 0.59 -24.15 11.53
C ILE A 307 -0.80 -23.94 10.91
N ALA A 308 -1.09 -22.73 10.38
CA ALA A 308 -2.41 -22.39 9.85
C ALA A 308 -2.77 -23.22 8.60
N PHE A 309 -1.84 -23.40 7.65
CA PHE A 309 -2.13 -24.11 6.40
C PHE A 309 -2.52 -25.58 6.61
N PRO A 310 -1.77 -26.42 7.38
CA PRO A 310 -2.23 -27.75 7.71
C PRO A 310 -3.54 -27.77 8.49
N GLY A 311 -3.76 -26.84 9.42
CA GLY A 311 -5.01 -26.70 10.16
C GLY A 311 -6.22 -26.45 9.26
N LEU A 312 -6.09 -25.50 8.33
CA LEU A 312 -7.12 -25.18 7.35
C LEU A 312 -7.35 -26.30 6.32
N LEU A 313 -6.28 -27.03 5.97
CA LEU A 313 -6.36 -28.11 4.99
C LEU A 313 -6.97 -29.40 5.58
N LEU A 314 -6.53 -29.81 6.77
CA LEU A 314 -6.85 -31.12 7.32
C LEU A 314 -8.07 -31.09 8.26
N ALA A 315 -8.27 -29.99 8.99
CA ALA A 315 -9.32 -29.89 10.00
C ALA A 315 -9.84 -28.42 10.12
N PRO A 316 -10.37 -27.83 9.05
CA PRO A 316 -10.75 -26.42 9.02
C PRO A 316 -11.77 -26.05 10.09
N MET A 317 -12.71 -26.94 10.40
CA MET A 317 -13.78 -26.71 11.36
C MET A 317 -13.45 -27.11 12.81
N SER A 318 -12.26 -27.68 13.07
CA SER A 318 -11.86 -28.07 14.44
C SER A 318 -11.59 -26.85 15.32
N MET A 319 -10.83 -25.87 14.82
CA MET A 319 -10.48 -24.62 15.50
C MET A 319 -10.42 -23.44 14.49
N PRO A 320 -11.53 -23.13 13.80
CA PRO A 320 -11.51 -22.19 12.66
C PRO A 320 -10.96 -20.81 13.04
N ILE A 321 -11.33 -20.30 14.22
CA ILE A 321 -10.83 -19.01 14.72
C ILE A 321 -9.31 -19.03 14.91
N LEU A 322 -8.75 -20.10 15.46
CA LEU A 322 -7.31 -20.24 15.69
C LEU A 322 -6.55 -20.26 14.35
N TRP A 323 -7.05 -21.06 13.40
CA TRP A 323 -6.41 -21.14 12.07
C TRP A 323 -6.42 -19.80 11.36
N VAL A 324 -7.54 -19.06 11.42
CA VAL A 324 -7.67 -17.74 10.79
C VAL A 324 -6.85 -16.67 11.52
N VAL A 325 -6.72 -16.73 12.85
CA VAL A 325 -5.85 -15.83 13.61
C VAL A 325 -4.39 -16.07 13.22
N LEU A 326 -3.93 -17.32 13.20
CA LEU A 326 -2.57 -17.65 12.77
C LEU A 326 -2.33 -17.24 11.30
N LEU A 327 -3.29 -17.52 10.41
CA LEU A 327 -3.24 -17.08 9.02
C LEU A 327 -3.10 -15.55 8.90
N GLY A 328 -3.85 -14.79 9.71
CA GLY A 328 -3.87 -13.33 9.69
C GLY A 328 -2.65 -12.66 10.34
N LEU A 329 -1.85 -13.39 11.11
CA LEU A 329 -0.54 -12.93 11.59
C LEU A 329 0.52 -12.95 10.48
N GLY A 330 0.39 -13.84 9.50
CA GLY A 330 1.33 -13.96 8.39
C GLY A 330 1.55 -12.67 7.60
N PRO A 331 0.48 -11.95 7.17
CA PRO A 331 0.59 -10.68 6.47
C PRO A 331 1.26 -9.53 7.23
N THR A 332 1.68 -9.72 8.48
CA THR A 332 2.52 -8.76 9.24
C THR A 332 3.82 -8.43 8.47
N THR A 333 4.26 -9.29 7.59
CA THR A 333 5.37 -9.05 6.66
C THR A 333 5.09 -7.94 5.65
N PHE A 334 3.83 -7.60 5.35
CA PHE A 334 3.46 -6.49 4.47
C PHE A 334 3.83 -5.11 5.05
N PRO A 335 3.32 -4.67 6.23
CA PRO A 335 3.73 -3.41 6.83
C PRO A 335 5.22 -3.39 7.19
N LEU A 336 5.81 -4.54 7.51
CA LEU A 336 7.25 -4.67 7.70
C LEU A 336 8.01 -4.33 6.41
N ALA A 337 7.62 -4.88 5.25
CA ALA A 337 8.25 -4.59 3.97
C ALA A 337 8.16 -3.11 3.61
N LEU A 338 7.00 -2.46 3.81
CA LEU A 338 6.84 -1.02 3.59
C LEU A 338 7.78 -0.18 4.48
N THR A 339 7.97 -0.60 5.73
CA THR A 339 8.90 0.05 6.66
C THR A 339 10.35 -0.13 6.21
N MET A 340 10.69 -1.33 5.71
CA MET A 340 12.04 -1.63 5.19
C MET A 340 12.43 -0.74 4.00
N ILE A 341 11.49 -0.29 3.16
CA ILE A 341 11.78 0.67 2.09
C ILE A 341 12.56 1.88 2.65
N ASN A 342 12.07 2.44 3.75
CA ASN A 342 12.70 3.59 4.37
C ASN A 342 13.97 3.23 5.18
N LEU A 343 13.97 2.11 5.88
CA LEU A 343 15.09 1.69 6.71
C LEU A 343 16.28 1.17 5.90
N ARG A 344 16.08 0.78 4.65
CA ARG A 344 17.10 0.20 3.76
C ARG A 344 17.54 1.14 2.63
N THR A 345 17.22 2.43 2.73
CA THR A 345 17.66 3.46 1.77
C THR A 345 18.20 4.69 2.50
N LYS A 346 19.18 5.39 1.90
CA LYS A 346 19.74 6.65 2.43
C LYS A 346 18.96 7.86 1.94
N THR A 347 18.54 7.82 0.69
CA THR A 347 18.01 8.99 -0.03
C THR A 347 16.51 8.85 -0.36
N PRO A 348 15.78 9.96 -0.54
CA PRO A 348 14.42 9.91 -1.06
C PRO A 348 14.34 9.29 -2.47
N ALA A 349 15.37 9.51 -3.30
CA ALA A 349 15.45 8.91 -4.63
C ALA A 349 15.57 7.39 -4.56
N GLY A 350 16.46 6.87 -3.68
CA GLY A 350 16.59 5.44 -3.40
C GLY A 350 15.30 4.84 -2.86
N SER A 351 14.63 5.53 -1.93
CA SER A 351 13.34 5.09 -1.39
C SER A 351 12.26 5.01 -2.48
N THR A 352 12.18 6.03 -3.37
CA THR A 352 11.23 6.04 -4.49
C THR A 352 11.50 4.89 -5.46
N ALA A 353 12.76 4.69 -5.85
CA ALA A 353 13.17 3.65 -6.78
C ALA A 353 12.90 2.25 -6.20
N LEU A 354 13.29 2.02 -4.93
CA LEU A 354 13.07 0.76 -4.23
C LEU A 354 11.57 0.48 -4.01
N SER A 355 10.79 1.51 -3.65
CA SER A 355 9.34 1.42 -3.48
C SER A 355 8.64 1.02 -4.78
N GLY A 356 8.97 1.71 -5.89
CA GLY A 356 8.39 1.42 -7.20
C GLY A 356 8.74 0.02 -7.70
N PHE A 357 10.00 -0.40 -7.56
CA PHE A 357 10.46 -1.73 -7.95
C PHE A 357 9.77 -2.82 -7.13
N ALA A 358 9.82 -2.72 -5.80
CA ALA A 358 9.31 -3.75 -4.91
C ALA A 358 7.77 -3.87 -5.00
N GLN A 359 7.06 -2.75 -5.02
CA GLN A 359 5.60 -2.76 -5.08
C GLN A 359 5.09 -3.02 -6.50
N GLY A 360 5.70 -2.43 -7.54
CA GLY A 360 5.29 -2.64 -8.93
C GLY A 360 5.37 -4.12 -9.31
N LEU A 361 6.56 -4.72 -9.23
CA LEU A 361 6.74 -6.13 -9.53
C LEU A 361 6.07 -7.04 -8.50
N GLY A 362 6.06 -6.65 -7.22
CA GLY A 362 5.42 -7.41 -6.16
C GLY A 362 3.90 -7.55 -6.36
N TYR A 363 3.21 -6.47 -6.75
CA TYR A 363 1.78 -6.55 -7.09
C TYR A 363 1.54 -7.31 -8.40
N THR A 364 2.46 -7.26 -9.36
CA THR A 364 2.38 -8.11 -10.57
C THR A 364 2.35 -9.59 -10.19
N LEU A 365 3.22 -10.01 -9.25
CA LEU A 365 3.19 -11.37 -8.71
C LEU A 365 1.89 -11.64 -7.94
N ALA A 366 1.42 -10.68 -7.16
CA ALA A 366 0.21 -10.83 -6.36
C ALA A 366 -1.06 -11.05 -7.22
N CYS A 367 -1.12 -10.51 -8.44
CA CYS A 367 -2.23 -10.77 -9.37
C CYS A 367 -2.38 -12.27 -9.68
N ALA A 368 -1.28 -13.01 -9.69
CA ALA A 368 -1.28 -14.43 -9.98
C ALA A 368 -1.88 -15.28 -8.84
N GLY A 369 -1.87 -14.78 -7.59
CA GLY A 369 -2.25 -15.55 -6.41
C GLY A 369 -3.65 -16.17 -6.46
N PRO A 370 -4.72 -15.36 -6.53
CA PRO A 370 -6.08 -15.89 -6.57
C PRO A 370 -6.35 -16.77 -7.77
N LEU A 371 -5.77 -16.45 -8.93
CA LEU A 371 -5.93 -17.21 -10.16
C LEU A 371 -5.27 -18.59 -10.07
N PHE A 372 -3.96 -18.65 -9.73
CA PHE A 372 -3.25 -19.93 -9.63
C PHE A 372 -3.84 -20.81 -8.53
N PHE A 373 -4.25 -20.22 -7.43
CA PHE A 373 -4.90 -20.95 -6.35
C PHE A 373 -6.19 -21.63 -6.84
N GLY A 374 -7.03 -20.92 -7.61
CA GLY A 374 -8.26 -21.47 -8.20
C GLY A 374 -7.98 -22.55 -9.24
N VAL A 375 -7.05 -22.30 -10.17
CA VAL A 375 -6.66 -23.29 -11.21
C VAL A 375 -6.12 -24.58 -10.57
N LEU A 376 -5.27 -24.45 -9.55
CA LEU A 376 -4.73 -25.62 -8.84
C LEU A 376 -5.81 -26.40 -8.09
N LYS A 377 -6.82 -25.69 -7.54
CA LYS A 377 -7.99 -26.34 -6.93
C LYS A 377 -8.77 -27.16 -7.95
N GLU A 378 -9.06 -26.59 -9.11
CA GLU A 378 -9.78 -27.30 -10.19
C GLU A 378 -8.99 -28.51 -10.71
N LEU A 379 -7.67 -28.37 -10.89
CA LEU A 379 -6.81 -29.44 -11.40
C LEU A 379 -6.64 -30.60 -10.40
N SER A 380 -6.71 -30.35 -9.09
CA SER A 380 -6.48 -31.37 -8.05
C SER A 380 -7.74 -31.89 -7.39
N ASP A 381 -8.89 -31.33 -7.76
CA ASP A 381 -10.19 -31.60 -7.13
C ASP A 381 -10.16 -31.46 -5.59
N GLY A 382 -9.29 -30.56 -5.10
CA GLY A 382 -9.09 -30.36 -3.66
C GLY A 382 -8.21 -29.16 -3.30
N TRP A 383 -7.98 -29.00 -2.00
CA TRP A 383 -7.22 -27.88 -1.43
C TRP A 383 -5.71 -28.16 -1.25
N GLY A 384 -5.27 -29.41 -1.47
CA GLY A 384 -3.87 -29.83 -1.21
C GLY A 384 -2.84 -29.08 -2.07
N LEU A 385 -3.02 -29.06 -3.41
CA LEU A 385 -2.12 -28.34 -4.33
C LEU A 385 -2.15 -26.82 -4.11
N PRO A 386 -3.33 -26.16 -3.95
CA PRO A 386 -3.39 -24.74 -3.58
C PRO A 386 -2.56 -24.38 -2.35
N PHE A 387 -2.68 -25.14 -1.26
CA PHE A 387 -1.90 -24.89 -0.04
C PHE A 387 -0.42 -25.25 -0.19
N ALA A 388 -0.06 -26.25 -0.99
CA ALA A 388 1.34 -26.52 -1.36
C ALA A 388 1.95 -25.34 -2.12
N PHE A 389 1.23 -24.77 -3.07
CA PHE A 389 1.64 -23.55 -3.79
C PHE A 389 1.86 -22.37 -2.83
N LEU A 390 0.92 -22.11 -1.92
CA LEU A 390 1.11 -21.05 -0.92
C LEU A 390 2.30 -21.32 0.02
N SER A 391 2.54 -22.58 0.37
CA SER A 391 3.70 -22.95 1.19
C SER A 391 5.02 -22.65 0.49
N VAL A 392 5.12 -22.91 -0.81
CA VAL A 392 6.26 -22.49 -1.64
C VAL A 392 6.40 -20.96 -1.63
N CYS A 393 5.29 -20.22 -1.76
CA CYS A 393 5.30 -18.76 -1.68
C CYS A 393 5.80 -18.26 -0.32
N VAL A 394 5.45 -18.92 0.80
CA VAL A 394 5.97 -18.60 2.15
C VAL A 394 7.48 -18.81 2.22
N VAL A 395 8.01 -19.90 1.65
CA VAL A 395 9.47 -20.14 1.61
C VAL A 395 10.17 -19.03 0.81
N ILE A 396 9.66 -18.69 -0.38
CA ILE A 396 10.21 -17.62 -1.23
C ILE A 396 10.16 -16.27 -0.49
N MET A 397 9.05 -15.97 0.18
CA MET A 397 8.90 -14.79 1.04
C MET A 397 9.99 -14.75 2.12
N GLY A 398 10.23 -15.88 2.80
CA GLY A 398 11.24 -16.00 3.84
C GLY A 398 12.66 -15.77 3.33
N LEU A 399 12.99 -16.32 2.16
CA LEU A 399 14.29 -16.09 1.49
C LEU A 399 14.48 -14.62 1.12
N GLY A 400 13.44 -13.98 0.60
CA GLY A 400 13.44 -12.54 0.32
C GLY A 400 13.66 -11.72 1.58
N ALA A 401 12.91 -12.00 2.63
CA ALA A 401 13.01 -11.32 3.92
C ALA A 401 14.39 -11.50 4.57
N TRP A 402 15.02 -12.67 4.44
CA TRP A 402 16.37 -12.92 4.91
C TRP A 402 17.39 -11.92 4.33
N GLN A 403 17.25 -11.56 3.06
CA GLN A 403 18.13 -10.56 2.43
C GLN A 403 17.84 -9.14 2.92
N VAL A 404 16.56 -8.79 3.05
CA VAL A 404 16.09 -7.45 3.45
C VAL A 404 16.41 -7.15 4.91
N CYS A 405 16.31 -8.15 5.78
CA CYS A 405 16.53 -7.98 7.21
C CYS A 405 18.01 -7.77 7.60
N LYS A 406 18.95 -8.12 6.72
CA LYS A 406 20.37 -7.79 6.91
C LYS A 406 20.58 -6.27 6.98
N PRO A 407 21.47 -5.77 7.85
CA PRO A 407 21.70 -4.32 8.02
C PRO A 407 22.56 -3.75 6.88
N ARG A 408 21.99 -3.72 5.66
CA ARG A 408 22.59 -3.17 4.44
C ARG A 408 21.66 -2.11 3.87
N LEU A 409 22.21 -1.10 3.24
CA LEU A 409 21.44 -0.07 2.55
C LEU A 409 21.55 -0.26 1.03
N LEU A 410 20.55 0.18 0.28
CA LEU A 410 20.52 0.06 -1.18
C LEU A 410 21.72 0.77 -1.82
N GLU A 411 22.00 1.97 -1.34
CA GLU A 411 23.05 2.84 -1.87
C GLU A 411 24.47 2.42 -1.44
N ASP A 412 24.62 1.41 -0.57
CA ASP A 412 25.93 0.81 -0.26
C ASP A 412 26.34 -0.26 -1.27
N ASP A 413 25.45 -0.65 -2.18
CA ASP A 413 25.72 -1.60 -3.25
C ASP A 413 26.25 -0.85 -4.49
N PRO A 414 27.55 -0.94 -4.82
CA PRO A 414 28.14 -0.21 -5.95
C PRO A 414 27.46 -0.53 -7.28
N ARG A 415 26.92 -1.74 -7.44
CA ARG A 415 26.26 -2.19 -8.66
C ARG A 415 25.04 -1.36 -9.05
N VAL A 416 24.43 -0.64 -8.11
CA VAL A 416 23.25 0.20 -8.41
C VAL A 416 23.61 1.51 -9.10
N PHE A 417 24.90 1.91 -9.10
CA PHE A 417 25.40 3.13 -9.73
C PHE A 417 26.29 2.84 -10.96
N ASP A 418 26.72 1.60 -11.16
CA ASP A 418 27.56 1.25 -12.32
C ASP A 418 26.80 1.46 -13.64
N ALA A 419 27.53 1.99 -14.65
CA ALA A 419 27.03 2.33 -15.98
C ALA A 419 26.46 1.11 -16.78
#